data_a334a474468c755e8ce763662da76081
#
_entry.id   a334a474468c755e8ce763662da76081
#
_cell.length_a   1.000
_cell.length_b   1.000
_cell.length_c   1.000
_cell.angle_alpha   90.00
_cell.angle_beta   90.00
_cell.angle_gamma   90.00
#
_symmetry.space_group_name_H-M   'P 1'
#
loop_
_entity.id
_entity.type
_entity.pdbx_description
1 polymer ?
#
loop_
_entity_poly.entity_id
_entity_poly.type
_entity_poly.pdbx_seq_one_letter_code
_entity_poly.pdbx_strand_id
1 'polypeptide(L)'
;RSDLPVFKDFHMNERDRRELWMAGLLHDCGKITTPVHVIEKSTKLETIFDRIHLIDTRFEILRRDIEIRYLKMAVTQANSSEVITMMQQELTQIDSDRAFLRHANIGGERMRDEDQERVHLIAKRTWIDSNGVQQHLLSADEVENLSIKAGTLTAEERKIINNHIAVTIRMLEALPWPKHLKNVPEFAGGHH
;
A
#
# COMPACT_ATOMS: atom_id res chain seq x y z
N ARG A 1 -37.65 -4.25 8.87
CA ARG A 1 -37.81 -3.45 10.13
C ARG A 1 -36.64 -3.80 11.04
N SER A 2 -35.95 -2.80 11.59
CA SER A 2 -34.91 -3.01 12.60
C SER A 2 -35.56 -2.95 13.98
N ASP A 3 -35.28 -3.93 14.82
CA ASP A 3 -35.75 -4.00 16.21
C ASP A 3 -34.92 -3.14 17.17
N LEU A 4 -33.93 -2.38 16.62
CA LEU A 4 -33.11 -1.47 17.42
C LEU A 4 -33.93 -0.25 17.88
N PRO A 5 -33.86 0.15 19.19
CA PRO A 5 -34.65 1.26 19.74
C PRO A 5 -34.53 2.56 18.97
N VAL A 6 -33.34 2.84 18.40
CA VAL A 6 -33.04 4.05 17.62
C VAL A 6 -33.86 4.15 16.33
N PHE A 7 -34.29 3.01 15.76
CA PHE A 7 -35.03 2.98 14.48
C PHE A 7 -36.51 2.66 14.66
N LYS A 8 -37.01 2.60 15.90
CA LYS A 8 -38.38 2.17 16.19
C LYS A 8 -39.45 3.09 15.56
N ASP A 9 -39.14 4.38 15.50
CA ASP A 9 -40.02 5.41 14.93
C ASP A 9 -39.57 5.90 13.54
N PHE A 10 -38.56 5.24 12.97
CA PHE A 10 -38.03 5.60 11.66
C PHE A 10 -38.88 4.99 10.53
N HIS A 11 -39.58 5.84 9.79
CA HIS A 11 -40.38 5.47 8.64
C HIS A 11 -39.90 6.19 7.39
N MET A 12 -39.60 5.43 6.34
CA MET A 12 -39.27 5.94 5.02
C MET A 12 -40.43 5.68 4.07
N ASN A 13 -40.94 6.72 3.42
CA ASN A 13 -41.85 6.60 2.31
C ASN A 13 -41.09 6.30 1.00
N GLU A 14 -41.84 6.03 -0.11
CA GLU A 14 -41.24 5.71 -1.39
C GLU A 14 -40.35 6.84 -1.97
N ARG A 15 -40.66 8.10 -1.67
CA ARG A 15 -39.85 9.26 -2.10
C ARG A 15 -38.52 9.30 -1.35
N ASP A 16 -38.56 9.10 -0.03
CA ASP A 16 -37.36 9.07 0.83
C ASP A 16 -36.42 7.94 0.40
N ARG A 17 -36.98 6.75 0.09
CA ARG A 17 -36.23 5.61 -0.41
C ARG A 17 -35.54 5.89 -1.74
N ARG A 18 -36.26 6.57 -2.66
CA ARG A 18 -35.72 6.96 -3.96
C ARG A 18 -34.60 7.99 -3.82
N GLU A 19 -34.77 8.95 -2.93
CA GLU A 19 -33.78 9.98 -2.64
C GLU A 19 -32.51 9.37 -2.05
N LEU A 20 -32.65 8.48 -1.05
CA LEU A 20 -31.55 7.76 -0.46
C LEU A 20 -30.84 6.82 -1.45
N TRP A 21 -31.62 6.12 -2.31
CA TRP A 21 -31.06 5.28 -3.36
C TRP A 21 -30.23 6.09 -4.35
N MET A 22 -30.73 7.25 -4.77
CA MET A 22 -30.00 8.16 -5.67
C MET A 22 -28.73 8.67 -5.02
N ALA A 23 -28.77 9.06 -3.75
CA ALA A 23 -27.61 9.46 -2.99
C ALA A 23 -26.58 8.33 -2.90
N GLY A 24 -27.01 7.10 -2.61
CA GLY A 24 -26.16 5.91 -2.59
C GLY A 24 -25.55 5.56 -3.94
N LEU A 25 -26.23 5.86 -5.06
CA LEU A 25 -25.67 5.67 -6.40
C LEU A 25 -24.58 6.71 -6.72
N LEU A 26 -24.73 7.93 -6.22
CA LEU A 26 -23.88 9.07 -6.59
C LEU A 26 -22.82 9.44 -5.55
N HIS A 27 -22.82 8.79 -4.37
CA HIS A 27 -21.97 9.16 -3.24
C HIS A 27 -20.47 9.23 -3.58
N ASP A 28 -20.03 8.46 -4.54
CA ASP A 28 -18.64 8.31 -4.97
C ASP A 28 -18.32 8.95 -6.33
N CYS A 29 -19.24 9.73 -6.91
CA CYS A 29 -19.03 10.29 -8.26
C CYS A 29 -17.78 11.19 -8.35
N GLY A 30 -17.36 11.81 -7.25
CA GLY A 30 -16.12 12.59 -7.17
C GLY A 30 -14.84 11.78 -7.35
N LYS A 31 -14.88 10.45 -7.20
CA LYS A 31 -13.72 9.59 -7.45
C LYS A 31 -13.18 9.68 -8.88
N ILE A 32 -13.99 10.14 -9.83
CA ILE A 32 -13.57 10.38 -11.23
C ILE A 32 -12.39 11.38 -11.32
N THR A 33 -12.21 12.22 -10.31
CA THR A 33 -11.08 13.16 -10.25
C THR A 33 -9.85 12.63 -9.51
N THR A 34 -9.95 11.42 -8.93
CA THR A 34 -8.84 10.79 -8.21
C THR A 34 -7.95 10.05 -9.22
N PRO A 35 -6.61 10.20 -9.14
CA PRO A 35 -5.71 9.46 -10.02
C PRO A 35 -5.91 7.94 -9.91
N VAL A 36 -5.93 7.25 -11.04
CA VAL A 36 -6.18 5.81 -11.15
C VAL A 36 -5.23 4.99 -10.27
N HIS A 37 -3.93 5.35 -10.26
CA HIS A 37 -2.92 4.66 -9.47
C HIS A 37 -3.12 4.78 -7.94
N VAL A 38 -3.96 5.72 -7.47
CA VAL A 38 -4.34 5.84 -6.06
C VAL A 38 -5.58 5.01 -5.76
N ILE A 39 -6.58 5.02 -6.67
CA ILE A 39 -7.83 4.27 -6.49
C ILE A 39 -7.58 2.75 -6.57
N GLU A 40 -6.77 2.32 -7.52
CA GLU A 40 -6.53 0.91 -7.82
C GLU A 40 -5.35 0.32 -7.06
N LYS A 41 -4.67 1.09 -6.22
CA LYS A 41 -3.48 0.66 -5.48
C LYS A 41 -3.79 -0.52 -4.57
N SER A 42 -3.38 -1.72 -4.99
CA SER A 42 -3.64 -2.98 -4.31
C SER A 42 -2.52 -3.39 -3.35
N THR A 43 -1.28 -2.93 -3.61
CA THR A 43 -0.12 -3.18 -2.76
C THR A 43 0.57 -1.88 -2.35
N LYS A 44 1.37 -1.91 -1.29
CA LYS A 44 2.04 -0.71 -0.78
C LYS A 44 3.01 -0.08 -1.78
N LEU A 45 3.70 -0.90 -2.57
CA LEU A 45 4.70 -0.46 -3.55
C LEU A 45 4.11 -0.22 -4.96
N GLU A 46 2.82 -0.43 -5.14
CA GLU A 46 2.18 -0.24 -6.44
C GLU A 46 2.10 1.25 -6.81
N THR A 47 2.43 1.54 -8.05
CA THR A 47 2.22 2.83 -8.72
C THR A 47 1.61 2.58 -10.09
N ILE A 48 2.40 2.54 -11.18
CA ILE A 48 1.99 2.04 -12.49
C ILE A 48 2.09 0.50 -12.52
N PHE A 49 3.03 -0.06 -11.75
CA PHE A 49 3.22 -1.49 -11.52
C PHE A 49 3.73 -1.71 -10.08
N ASP A 50 3.63 -2.94 -9.59
CA ASP A 50 4.15 -3.28 -8.25
C ASP A 50 5.68 -3.35 -8.27
N ARG A 51 6.32 -2.39 -7.59
CA ARG A 51 7.78 -2.26 -7.50
C ARG A 51 8.45 -3.35 -6.67
N ILE A 52 7.71 -4.25 -6.03
CA ILE A 52 8.29 -5.40 -5.32
C ILE A 52 9.18 -6.25 -6.24
N HIS A 53 8.86 -6.32 -7.53
CA HIS A 53 9.67 -7.02 -8.51
C HIS A 53 11.05 -6.41 -8.75
N LEU A 54 11.16 -5.07 -8.63
CA LEU A 54 12.47 -4.40 -8.67
C LEU A 54 13.30 -4.70 -7.43
N ILE A 55 12.66 -4.74 -6.27
CA ILE A 55 13.30 -5.13 -5.01
C ILE A 55 13.78 -6.58 -5.09
N ASP A 56 12.96 -7.48 -5.61
CA ASP A 56 13.35 -8.87 -5.84
C ASP A 56 14.59 -9.00 -6.73
N THR A 57 14.67 -8.19 -7.77
CA THR A 57 15.84 -8.16 -8.65
C THR A 57 17.09 -7.70 -7.92
N ARG A 58 17.00 -6.69 -7.05
CA ARG A 58 18.12 -6.24 -6.21
C ARG A 58 18.55 -7.31 -5.21
N PHE A 59 17.61 -8.05 -4.62
CA PHE A 59 17.92 -9.20 -3.77
C PHE A 59 18.64 -10.29 -4.52
N GLU A 60 18.27 -10.56 -5.77
CA GLU A 60 18.93 -11.56 -6.60
C GLU A 60 20.38 -11.15 -6.96
N ILE A 61 20.62 -9.85 -7.21
CA ILE A 61 21.98 -9.33 -7.39
C ILE A 61 22.78 -9.50 -6.10
N LEU A 62 22.22 -9.08 -4.97
CA LEU A 62 22.86 -9.19 -3.66
C LEU A 62 23.20 -10.65 -3.32
N ARG A 63 22.30 -11.58 -3.62
CA ARG A 63 22.53 -13.01 -3.45
C ARG A 63 23.76 -13.50 -4.24
N ARG A 64 23.85 -13.14 -5.53
CA ARG A 64 24.99 -13.50 -6.38
C ARG A 64 26.29 -12.86 -5.90
N ASP A 65 26.25 -11.63 -5.44
CA ASP A 65 27.41 -10.94 -4.90
C ASP A 65 27.93 -11.65 -3.63
N ILE A 66 27.03 -12.13 -2.77
CA ILE A 66 27.38 -12.92 -1.59
C ILE A 66 28.03 -14.24 -2.03
N GLU A 67 27.41 -14.99 -2.94
CA GLU A 67 27.96 -16.25 -3.44
C GLU A 67 29.35 -16.06 -4.06
N ILE A 68 29.54 -15.05 -4.90
CA ILE A 68 30.84 -14.74 -5.53
C ILE A 68 31.89 -14.38 -4.47
N ARG A 69 31.52 -13.58 -3.46
CA ARG A 69 32.44 -13.19 -2.38
C ARG A 69 32.92 -14.41 -1.60
N TYR A 70 32.01 -15.27 -1.17
CA TYR A 70 32.36 -16.46 -0.40
C TYR A 70 33.09 -17.52 -1.24
N LEU A 71 32.76 -17.68 -2.51
CA LEU A 71 33.51 -18.57 -3.41
C LEU A 71 34.97 -18.11 -3.59
N LYS A 72 35.19 -16.78 -3.72
CA LYS A 72 36.54 -16.22 -3.76
C LYS A 72 37.30 -16.47 -2.44
N MET A 73 36.63 -16.34 -1.30
CA MET A 73 37.23 -16.66 0.02
C MET A 73 37.58 -18.15 0.13
N ALA A 74 36.71 -19.04 -0.30
CA ALA A 74 36.94 -20.48 -0.23
C ALA A 74 38.16 -20.95 -1.09
N VAL A 75 38.42 -20.25 -2.19
CA VAL A 75 39.60 -20.55 -3.05
C VAL A 75 40.92 -20.16 -2.34
N THR A 76 40.87 -19.15 -1.45
CA THR A 76 42.09 -18.62 -0.80
C THR A 76 42.31 -19.13 0.63
N GLN A 77 41.31 -19.76 1.26
CA GLN A 77 41.37 -20.20 2.67
C GLN A 77 41.34 -21.72 2.81
N ALA A 78 42.08 -22.24 3.76
CA ALA A 78 42.18 -23.67 4.03
C ALA A 78 40.91 -24.33 4.63
N ASN A 79 39.99 -23.50 5.24
CA ASN A 79 38.76 -23.97 5.91
C ASN A 79 37.49 -23.74 5.05
N SER A 80 37.40 -24.46 3.93
CA SER A 80 36.27 -24.34 2.99
C SER A 80 34.90 -24.64 3.64
N SER A 81 34.81 -25.51 4.65
CA SER A 81 33.51 -25.86 5.26
C SER A 81 32.90 -24.75 6.12
N GLU A 82 33.74 -24.00 6.87
CA GLU A 82 33.28 -22.84 7.66
C GLU A 82 32.79 -21.71 6.74
N VAL A 83 33.53 -21.43 5.67
CA VAL A 83 33.18 -20.43 4.66
C VAL A 83 31.82 -20.76 4.01
N ILE A 84 31.59 -22.02 3.67
CA ILE A 84 30.30 -22.48 3.10
C ILE A 84 29.17 -22.29 4.12
N THR A 85 29.40 -22.61 5.40
CA THR A 85 28.38 -22.46 6.45
C THR A 85 28.02 -20.98 6.63
N MET A 86 29.01 -20.07 6.66
CA MET A 86 28.77 -18.63 6.74
C MET A 86 27.98 -18.10 5.54
N MET A 87 28.33 -18.57 4.33
CA MET A 87 27.58 -18.24 3.11
C MET A 87 26.12 -18.67 3.21
N GLN A 88 25.85 -19.89 3.64
CA GLN A 88 24.47 -20.40 3.78
C GLN A 88 23.67 -19.62 4.80
N GLN A 89 24.27 -19.24 5.93
CA GLN A 89 23.60 -18.39 6.94
C GLN A 89 23.23 -17.01 6.38
N GLU A 90 24.14 -16.36 5.67
CA GLU A 90 23.88 -15.06 5.06
C GLU A 90 22.82 -15.13 3.95
N LEU A 91 22.85 -16.17 3.10
CA LEU A 91 21.83 -16.39 2.09
C LEU A 91 20.45 -16.66 2.70
N THR A 92 20.38 -17.46 3.77
CA THR A 92 19.13 -17.69 4.50
C THR A 92 18.55 -16.40 5.06
N GLN A 93 19.39 -15.52 5.60
CA GLN A 93 18.94 -14.20 6.08
C GLN A 93 18.39 -13.33 4.95
N ILE A 94 19.05 -13.31 3.79
CA ILE A 94 18.61 -12.58 2.60
C ILE A 94 17.25 -13.09 2.12
N ASP A 95 17.06 -14.40 2.05
CA ASP A 95 15.80 -15.02 1.63
C ASP A 95 14.68 -14.71 2.64
N SER A 96 14.97 -14.71 3.94
CA SER A 96 14.03 -14.29 4.99
C SER A 96 13.63 -12.82 4.88
N ASP A 97 14.58 -11.93 4.61
CA ASP A 97 14.32 -10.50 4.46
C ASP A 97 13.48 -10.22 3.20
N ARG A 98 13.76 -10.91 2.10
CA ARG A 98 12.99 -10.83 0.86
C ARG A 98 11.54 -11.29 1.07
N ALA A 99 11.35 -12.45 1.71
CA ALA A 99 10.02 -12.98 2.00
C ALA A 99 9.23 -12.03 2.92
N PHE A 100 9.88 -11.44 3.92
CA PHE A 100 9.29 -10.45 4.80
C PHE A 100 8.80 -9.20 4.04
N LEU A 101 9.61 -8.61 3.14
CA LEU A 101 9.20 -7.44 2.38
C LEU A 101 8.05 -7.75 1.42
N ARG A 102 8.01 -8.93 0.81
CA ARG A 102 6.89 -9.38 0.00
C ARG A 102 5.59 -9.45 0.81
N HIS A 103 5.65 -10.00 2.02
CA HIS A 103 4.51 -10.05 2.91
C HIS A 103 4.07 -8.65 3.36
N ALA A 104 5.02 -7.80 3.77
CA ALA A 104 4.75 -6.42 4.17
C ALA A 104 4.11 -5.57 3.07
N ASN A 105 4.42 -5.85 1.79
CA ASN A 105 3.87 -5.15 0.63
C ASN A 105 2.36 -5.38 0.43
N ILE A 106 1.81 -6.50 0.87
CA ILE A 106 0.37 -6.83 0.71
C ILE A 106 -0.52 -5.85 1.48
N GLY A 107 -0.08 -5.35 2.63
CA GLY A 107 -0.82 -4.32 3.40
C GLY A 107 -2.10 -4.80 4.08
N GLY A 108 -2.38 -6.12 4.08
CA GLY A 108 -3.60 -6.70 4.64
C GLY A 108 -3.69 -6.67 6.17
N GLU A 109 -2.56 -6.78 6.86
CA GLU A 109 -2.48 -6.78 8.31
C GLU A 109 -1.87 -5.49 8.85
N ARG A 110 -2.21 -5.16 10.10
CA ARG A 110 -1.59 -4.02 10.77
C ARG A 110 -0.13 -4.32 11.07
N MET A 111 0.78 -3.52 10.49
CA MET A 111 2.21 -3.62 10.71
C MET A 111 2.56 -3.20 12.14
N ARG A 112 3.34 -4.02 12.85
CA ARG A 112 3.88 -3.74 14.18
C ARG A 112 5.07 -2.81 14.09
N ASP A 113 5.42 -2.14 15.17
CA ASP A 113 6.58 -1.24 15.22
C ASP A 113 7.89 -2.01 14.94
N GLU A 114 8.01 -3.24 15.44
CA GLU A 114 9.15 -4.15 15.17
C GLU A 114 9.30 -4.47 13.67
N ASP A 115 8.19 -4.62 12.97
CA ASP A 115 8.20 -4.88 11.53
C ASP A 115 8.64 -3.64 10.73
N GLN A 116 8.27 -2.43 11.20
CA GLN A 116 8.78 -1.18 10.62
C GLN A 116 10.29 -1.04 10.84
N GLU A 117 10.78 -1.35 12.04
CA GLU A 117 12.22 -1.36 12.32
C GLU A 117 12.96 -2.34 11.41
N ARG A 118 12.39 -3.52 11.17
CA ARG A 118 12.96 -4.50 10.24
C ARG A 118 13.04 -3.96 8.82
N VAL A 119 12.01 -3.24 8.32
CA VAL A 119 12.08 -2.56 7.02
C VAL A 119 13.26 -1.60 6.97
N HIS A 120 13.44 -0.77 8.01
CA HIS A 120 14.54 0.18 8.10
C HIS A 120 15.93 -0.49 8.16
N LEU A 121 16.04 -1.64 8.83
CA LEU A 121 17.28 -2.41 8.87
C LEU A 121 17.62 -3.01 7.50
N ILE A 122 16.63 -3.59 6.81
CA ILE A 122 16.80 -4.12 5.46
C ILE A 122 17.18 -3.03 4.48
N ALA A 123 16.58 -1.85 4.58
CA ALA A 123 16.86 -0.70 3.72
C ALA A 123 18.33 -0.26 3.76
N LYS A 124 19.02 -0.44 4.90
CA LYS A 124 20.44 -0.09 5.05
C LYS A 124 21.40 -1.03 4.33
N ARG A 125 20.94 -2.22 3.89
CA ARG A 125 21.77 -3.09 3.07
C ARG A 125 22.12 -2.36 1.78
N THR A 126 23.26 -2.70 1.22
CA THR A 126 23.77 -2.06 -0.01
C THR A 126 23.99 -3.08 -1.10
N TRP A 127 23.78 -2.67 -2.33
CA TRP A 127 24.03 -3.43 -3.54
C TRP A 127 24.77 -2.56 -4.57
N ILE A 128 25.40 -3.16 -5.56
CA ILE A 128 26.09 -2.45 -6.63
C ILE A 128 25.18 -2.36 -7.84
N ASP A 129 24.88 -1.15 -8.30
CA ASP A 129 24.04 -0.92 -9.48
C ASP A 129 24.80 -1.17 -10.80
N SER A 130 24.09 -1.06 -11.92
CA SER A 130 24.64 -1.26 -13.27
C SER A 130 25.80 -0.32 -13.64
N ASN A 131 25.96 0.78 -12.92
CA ASN A 131 27.03 1.76 -13.12
C ASN A 131 28.21 1.50 -12.17
N GLY A 132 28.17 0.45 -11.37
CA GLY A 132 29.19 0.14 -10.38
C GLY A 132 29.08 1.01 -9.10
N VAL A 133 28.00 1.72 -8.90
CA VAL A 133 27.78 2.60 -7.74
C VAL A 133 27.07 1.84 -6.63
N GLN A 134 27.56 1.98 -5.42
CA GLN A 134 26.93 1.42 -4.24
C GLN A 134 25.66 2.18 -3.88
N GLN A 135 24.54 1.49 -3.82
CA GLN A 135 23.21 2.01 -3.54
C GLN A 135 22.61 1.31 -2.32
N HIS A 136 21.71 1.99 -1.60
CA HIS A 136 20.87 1.32 -0.62
C HIS A 136 19.87 0.36 -1.29
N LEU A 137 19.57 -0.74 -0.61
CA LEU A 137 18.67 -1.78 -1.14
C LEU A 137 17.25 -1.24 -1.37
N LEU A 138 16.77 -0.36 -0.48
CA LEU A 138 15.49 0.32 -0.63
C LEU A 138 15.72 1.83 -0.74
N SER A 139 14.96 2.49 -1.60
CA SER A 139 14.88 3.95 -1.66
C SER A 139 14.06 4.50 -0.47
N ALA A 140 14.18 5.80 -0.20
CA ALA A 140 13.41 6.47 0.86
C ALA A 140 11.89 6.32 0.64
N ASP A 141 11.41 6.45 -0.60
CA ASP A 141 10.02 6.26 -0.97
C ASP A 141 9.55 4.80 -0.76
N GLU A 142 10.38 3.81 -1.10
CA GLU A 142 10.06 2.40 -0.86
C GLU A 142 9.96 2.09 0.65
N VAL A 143 10.85 2.68 1.47
CA VAL A 143 10.79 2.57 2.94
C VAL A 143 9.51 3.19 3.49
N GLU A 144 9.15 4.39 3.05
CA GLU A 144 7.91 5.06 3.46
C GLU A 144 6.69 4.19 3.14
N ASN A 145 6.58 3.71 1.90
CA ASN A 145 5.47 2.87 1.46
C ASN A 145 5.40 1.55 2.23
N LEU A 146 6.51 0.83 2.36
CA LEU A 146 6.56 -0.46 3.09
C LEU A 146 6.26 -0.30 4.58
N SER A 147 6.54 0.86 5.16
CA SER A 147 6.32 1.16 6.59
C SER A 147 4.89 1.62 6.92
N ILE A 148 3.97 1.65 5.95
CA ILE A 148 2.55 1.99 6.19
C ILE A 148 1.97 1.00 7.22
N LYS A 149 1.42 1.53 8.33
CA LYS A 149 0.89 0.71 9.44
C LYS A 149 -0.37 -0.07 9.09
N ALA A 150 -1.23 0.48 8.22
CA ALA A 150 -2.49 -0.16 7.83
C ALA A 150 -2.92 0.27 6.42
N GLY A 151 -3.29 -0.71 5.61
CA GLY A 151 -3.64 -0.51 4.21
C GLY A 151 -2.43 -0.29 3.31
N THR A 152 -2.68 0.21 2.11
CA THR A 152 -1.69 0.35 1.03
C THR A 152 -1.34 1.80 0.72
N LEU A 153 -2.14 2.78 1.17
CA LEU A 153 -2.01 4.19 0.83
C LEU A 153 -1.10 4.93 1.82
N THR A 154 -0.18 5.73 1.31
CA THR A 154 0.55 6.73 2.08
C THR A 154 -0.39 7.80 2.66
N ALA A 155 0.10 8.63 3.58
CA ALA A 155 -0.70 9.73 4.14
C ALA A 155 -1.14 10.73 3.05
N GLU A 156 -0.28 11.01 2.07
CA GLU A 156 -0.59 11.92 0.97
C GLU A 156 -1.60 11.30 -0.01
N GLU A 157 -1.43 10.04 -0.39
CA GLU A 157 -2.40 9.33 -1.23
C GLU A 157 -3.77 9.24 -0.56
N ARG A 158 -3.81 9.07 0.77
CA ARG A 158 -5.04 9.07 1.55
C ARG A 158 -5.74 10.45 1.54
N LYS A 159 -4.98 11.53 1.57
CA LYS A 159 -5.56 12.88 1.37
C LYS A 159 -6.14 13.06 -0.03
N ILE A 160 -5.41 12.56 -1.05
CA ILE A 160 -5.86 12.63 -2.45
C ILE A 160 -7.19 11.87 -2.61
N ILE A 161 -7.28 10.63 -2.14
CA ILE A 161 -8.52 9.86 -2.27
C ILE A 161 -9.66 10.47 -1.45
N ASN A 162 -9.40 10.97 -0.25
CA ASN A 162 -10.44 11.59 0.59
C ASN A 162 -10.99 12.90 0.00
N ASN A 163 -10.24 13.57 -0.88
CA ASN A 163 -10.72 14.78 -1.56
C ASN A 163 -11.93 14.50 -2.47
N HIS A 164 -12.17 13.24 -2.88
CA HIS A 164 -13.35 12.89 -3.69
C HIS A 164 -14.66 13.29 -3.01
N ILE A 165 -14.71 13.30 -1.68
CA ILE A 165 -15.88 13.68 -0.88
C ILE A 165 -16.27 15.12 -1.20
N ALA A 166 -15.31 16.05 -1.07
CA ALA A 166 -15.55 17.47 -1.36
C ALA A 166 -15.90 17.69 -2.84
N VAL A 167 -15.33 16.90 -3.74
CA VAL A 167 -15.66 16.95 -5.18
C VAL A 167 -17.06 16.41 -5.42
N THR A 168 -17.45 15.28 -4.83
CA THR A 168 -18.80 14.72 -4.90
C THR A 168 -19.83 15.75 -4.49
N ILE A 169 -19.67 16.37 -3.31
CA ILE A 169 -20.60 17.38 -2.81
C ILE A 169 -20.73 18.54 -3.81
N ARG A 170 -19.62 19.12 -4.24
CA ARG A 170 -19.63 20.23 -5.22
C ARG A 170 -20.30 19.85 -6.55
N MET A 171 -20.06 18.64 -7.05
CA MET A 171 -20.69 18.15 -8.29
C MET A 171 -22.20 18.02 -8.11
N LEU A 172 -22.65 17.46 -7.00
CA LEU A 172 -24.06 17.26 -6.72
C LEU A 172 -24.78 18.58 -6.44
N GLU A 173 -24.20 19.51 -5.69
CA GLU A 173 -24.76 20.83 -5.42
C GLU A 173 -24.91 21.69 -6.69
N ALA A 174 -24.08 21.46 -7.71
CA ALA A 174 -24.19 22.17 -8.99
C ALA A 174 -25.37 21.70 -9.86
N LEU A 175 -26.03 20.59 -9.52
CA LEU A 175 -27.15 20.06 -10.28
C LEU A 175 -28.50 20.70 -9.88
N PRO A 176 -29.40 20.98 -10.84
CA PRO A 176 -30.73 21.52 -10.56
C PRO A 176 -31.69 20.43 -10.07
N TRP A 177 -31.58 20.04 -8.81
CA TRP A 177 -32.39 18.98 -8.23
C TRP A 177 -33.87 19.33 -8.17
N PRO A 178 -34.78 18.41 -8.58
CA PRO A 178 -36.20 18.55 -8.36
C PRO A 178 -36.51 18.53 -6.84
N LYS A 179 -37.61 19.16 -6.43
CA LYS A 179 -37.97 19.32 -5.01
C LYS A 179 -37.98 18.04 -4.19
N HIS A 180 -38.25 16.89 -4.80
CA HIS A 180 -38.31 15.59 -4.13
C HIS A 180 -36.96 14.84 -4.08
N LEU A 181 -35.88 15.44 -4.57
CA LEU A 181 -34.51 14.90 -4.58
C LEU A 181 -33.50 15.94 -4.06
N LYS A 182 -33.96 17.01 -3.41
CA LYS A 182 -33.11 18.12 -2.99
C LYS A 182 -32.09 17.76 -1.91
N ASN A 183 -32.33 16.68 -1.14
CA ASN A 183 -31.44 16.24 -0.06
C ASN A 183 -30.37 15.21 -0.55
N VAL A 184 -30.38 14.86 -1.83
CA VAL A 184 -29.37 13.92 -2.41
C VAL A 184 -27.93 14.36 -2.13
N PRO A 185 -27.53 15.65 -2.29
CA PRO A 185 -26.17 16.09 -1.93
C PRO A 185 -25.82 15.87 -0.47
N GLU A 186 -26.75 16.20 0.44
CA GLU A 186 -26.57 16.02 1.90
C GLU A 186 -26.41 14.54 2.26
N PHE A 187 -27.30 13.68 1.75
CA PHE A 187 -27.25 12.25 2.01
C PHE A 187 -26.01 11.60 1.40
N ALA A 188 -25.59 12.02 0.20
CA ALA A 188 -24.37 11.55 -0.43
C ALA A 188 -23.11 11.97 0.35
N GLY A 189 -23.10 13.15 0.97
CA GLY A 189 -22.00 13.63 1.81
C GLY A 189 -21.95 13.00 3.20
N GLY A 190 -23.05 12.45 3.69
CA GLY A 190 -23.19 11.94 5.06
C GLY A 190 -22.67 10.52 5.30
N HIS A 191 -22.07 9.84 4.30
CA HIS A 191 -21.58 8.45 4.43
C HIS A 191 -20.12 8.37 4.93
N HIS A 192 -19.42 9.48 5.12
CA HIS A 192 -18.05 9.60 5.61
C HIS A 192 -17.97 10.06 7.07
#